data_e4377f1efeedbe66ab278c924ca34ee3
#
_entry.id   e4377f1efeedbe66ab278c924ca34ee3
#
_cell.length_a   1.000
_cell.length_b   1.000
_cell.length_c   1.000
_cell.angle_alpha   90.00
_cell.angle_beta   90.00
_cell.angle_gamma   90.00
#
_symmetry.space_group_name_H-M   'P 1'
#
loop_
_entity.id
_entity.type
_entity.pdbx_description
1 polymer ?
#
loop_
_entity_poly.entity_id
_entity_poly.type
_entity_poly.pdbx_seq_one_letter_code
_entity_poly.pdbx_strand_id
1 'polypeptide(L)'
;FELEPLEKEYFSKNLKNFDLKFVEGTLNDSNVNEIKDISVLGVFIYSKVNKAVIEKLPNLKLIVTLSTGFDHIDLKECKKRKITVCNVPHYGENTVAEHTFALILNLTRMIHKAYERTVRGDFSIEGLRGIDLQGKTIGVVGTGSIGKHVIRIAKGFEMNVVAFDVMKNNKLAKMLGFKYVDFEYLLKNSDIVSLHVPYNKSTHHMIDSKAISKMKEGAIMINTARGGLIETSALLQGLQTGKIGGAGLDVLEEECSIKEERELL
;
A
#
# COMPACT_ATOMS: atom_id res chain seq x y z
N PHE A 1 -20.13 -1.32 -7.54
CA PHE A 1 -19.61 -2.42 -6.70
C PHE A 1 -18.82 -1.87 -5.53
N GLU A 2 -18.75 -2.61 -4.41
CA GLU A 2 -17.91 -2.31 -3.23
C GLU A 2 -18.24 -0.99 -2.54
N LEU A 3 -19.46 -0.51 -2.61
CA LEU A 3 -19.90 0.73 -1.98
C LEU A 3 -20.49 0.49 -0.60
N GLU A 4 -20.07 1.33 0.35
CA GLU A 4 -20.68 1.41 1.67
C GLU A 4 -22.06 2.09 1.61
N PRO A 5 -22.97 1.88 2.61
CA PRO A 5 -24.31 2.46 2.60
C PRO A 5 -24.34 3.98 2.40
N LEU A 6 -23.43 4.71 3.07
CA LEU A 6 -23.33 6.18 2.95
C LEU A 6 -22.93 6.62 1.53
N GLU A 7 -22.07 5.86 0.86
CA GLU A 7 -21.65 6.15 -0.51
C GLU A 7 -22.80 5.93 -1.49
N LYS A 8 -23.57 4.84 -1.33
CA LYS A 8 -24.78 4.58 -2.13
C LYS A 8 -25.80 5.70 -1.98
N GLU A 9 -26.04 6.19 -0.75
CA GLU A 9 -26.91 7.33 -0.50
C GLU A 9 -26.38 8.59 -1.20
N TYR A 10 -25.09 8.87 -1.08
CA TYR A 10 -24.45 10.03 -1.70
C TYR A 10 -24.59 9.99 -3.24
N PHE A 11 -24.31 8.86 -3.87
CA PHE A 11 -24.47 8.70 -5.32
C PHE A 11 -25.93 8.84 -5.75
N SER A 12 -26.88 8.21 -5.04
CA SER A 12 -28.31 8.32 -5.33
C SER A 12 -28.82 9.75 -5.25
N LYS A 13 -28.32 10.52 -4.29
CA LYS A 13 -28.69 11.92 -4.10
C LYS A 13 -28.14 12.84 -5.19
N ASN A 14 -26.91 12.58 -5.65
CA ASN A 14 -26.18 13.50 -6.53
C ASN A 14 -26.24 13.11 -8.03
N LEU A 15 -26.56 11.87 -8.35
CA LEU A 15 -26.62 11.35 -9.72
C LEU A 15 -28.05 11.01 -10.17
N LYS A 16 -29.03 11.86 -9.82
CA LYS A 16 -30.46 11.63 -10.07
C LYS A 16 -30.84 11.45 -11.56
N ASN A 17 -30.01 11.94 -12.47
CA ASN A 17 -30.25 11.88 -13.92
C ASN A 17 -29.66 10.61 -14.56
N PHE A 18 -29.12 9.72 -13.76
CA PHE A 18 -28.50 8.46 -14.22
C PHE A 18 -29.29 7.28 -13.67
N ASP A 19 -29.36 6.22 -14.45
CA ASP A 19 -29.87 4.93 -14.00
C ASP A 19 -28.75 4.23 -13.22
N LEU A 20 -28.92 4.15 -11.89
CA LEU A 20 -27.91 3.62 -10.97
C LEU A 20 -28.29 2.21 -10.54
N LYS A 21 -27.39 1.27 -10.76
CA LYS A 21 -27.47 -0.09 -10.23
C LYS A 21 -26.34 -0.31 -9.21
N PHE A 22 -26.67 -0.57 -7.97
CA PHE A 22 -25.75 -0.95 -6.92
C PHE A 22 -25.71 -2.47 -6.79
N VAL A 23 -24.54 -3.06 -6.87
CA VAL A 23 -24.34 -4.50 -6.76
C VAL A 23 -23.42 -4.77 -5.57
N GLU A 24 -23.85 -5.65 -4.69
CA GLU A 24 -23.10 -6.03 -3.49
C GLU A 24 -21.83 -6.84 -3.85
N GLY A 25 -20.79 -6.66 -3.05
CA GLY A 25 -19.53 -7.38 -3.20
C GLY A 25 -18.67 -6.88 -4.37
N THR A 26 -17.81 -7.76 -4.86
CA THR A 26 -16.79 -7.46 -5.88
C THR A 26 -17.21 -7.93 -7.26
N LEU A 27 -16.82 -7.17 -8.30
CA LEU A 27 -16.99 -7.59 -9.69
C LEU A 27 -15.96 -8.66 -10.09
N ASN A 28 -16.44 -9.71 -10.73
CA ASN A 28 -15.61 -10.80 -11.25
C ASN A 28 -16.28 -11.48 -12.46
N ASP A 29 -15.65 -12.54 -13.00
CA ASP A 29 -16.12 -13.27 -14.17
C ASP A 29 -17.46 -13.96 -13.98
N SER A 30 -17.91 -14.24 -12.76
CA SER A 30 -19.16 -14.97 -12.49
C SER A 30 -20.38 -14.05 -12.49
N ASN A 31 -20.24 -12.79 -12.00
CA ASN A 31 -21.36 -11.86 -11.84
C ASN A 31 -21.43 -10.73 -12.89
N VAL A 32 -20.40 -10.59 -13.75
CA VAL A 32 -20.38 -9.56 -14.80
C VAL A 32 -21.58 -9.64 -15.76
N ASN A 33 -22.18 -10.82 -15.92
CA ASN A 33 -23.34 -11.01 -16.80
C ASN A 33 -24.60 -10.26 -16.32
N GLU A 34 -24.67 -9.87 -15.05
CA GLU A 34 -25.79 -9.13 -14.47
C GLU A 34 -25.81 -7.64 -14.86
N ILE A 35 -24.69 -7.16 -15.44
CA ILE A 35 -24.47 -5.74 -15.76
C ILE A 35 -24.08 -5.51 -17.23
N LYS A 36 -24.50 -6.37 -18.17
CA LYS A 36 -24.05 -6.33 -19.58
C LYS A 36 -24.29 -5.01 -20.29
N ASP A 37 -25.37 -4.30 -19.94
CA ASP A 37 -25.84 -3.12 -20.67
C ASP A 37 -25.32 -1.79 -20.12
N ILE A 38 -24.42 -1.82 -19.13
CA ILE A 38 -23.89 -0.60 -18.53
C ILE A 38 -22.95 0.15 -19.47
N SER A 39 -22.96 1.47 -19.38
CA SER A 39 -22.00 2.35 -20.05
C SER A 39 -20.91 2.90 -19.10
N VAL A 40 -21.16 2.89 -17.79
CA VAL A 40 -20.24 3.34 -16.75
C VAL A 40 -20.14 2.27 -15.68
N LEU A 41 -18.94 1.96 -15.25
CA LEU A 41 -18.64 1.01 -14.19
C LEU A 41 -17.92 1.72 -13.05
N GLY A 42 -18.49 1.67 -11.83
CA GLY A 42 -17.84 2.10 -10.60
C GLY A 42 -17.37 0.90 -9.78
N VAL A 43 -16.09 0.90 -9.36
CA VAL A 43 -15.47 -0.17 -8.55
C VAL A 43 -14.56 0.43 -7.49
N PHE A 44 -14.14 -0.39 -6.52
CA PHE A 44 -13.06 -0.08 -5.58
C PHE A 44 -11.84 -1.00 -5.87
N ILE A 45 -11.17 -1.53 -4.88
CA ILE A 45 -9.86 -2.19 -5.03
C ILE A 45 -9.91 -3.71 -5.20
N TYR A 46 -11.01 -4.37 -4.81
CA TYR A 46 -11.10 -5.84 -4.83
C TYR A 46 -11.75 -6.41 -6.09
N SER A 47 -12.45 -5.57 -6.87
CA SER A 47 -13.04 -5.95 -8.16
C SER A 47 -11.96 -6.20 -9.19
N LYS A 48 -12.01 -7.35 -9.88
CA LYS A 48 -11.05 -7.71 -10.93
C LYS A 48 -11.61 -7.31 -12.31
N VAL A 49 -11.23 -6.13 -12.80
CA VAL A 49 -11.66 -5.62 -14.12
C VAL A 49 -10.63 -6.03 -15.18
N ASN A 50 -10.49 -7.33 -15.35
CA ASN A 50 -9.57 -7.95 -16.30
C ASN A 50 -10.18 -7.95 -17.73
N LYS A 51 -9.40 -8.43 -18.70
CA LYS A 51 -9.84 -8.56 -20.10
C LYS A 51 -11.15 -9.33 -20.24
N ALA A 52 -11.32 -10.45 -19.54
CA ALA A 52 -12.51 -11.30 -19.65
C ALA A 52 -13.78 -10.59 -19.16
N VAL A 53 -13.67 -9.79 -18.09
CA VAL A 53 -14.76 -8.93 -17.61
C VAL A 53 -15.09 -7.84 -18.63
N ILE A 54 -14.06 -7.14 -19.13
CA ILE A 54 -14.24 -6.04 -20.09
C ILE A 54 -14.88 -6.54 -21.40
N GLU A 55 -14.52 -7.72 -21.89
CA GLU A 55 -15.08 -8.31 -23.12
C GLU A 55 -16.59 -8.59 -23.02
N LYS A 56 -17.09 -8.86 -21.81
CA LYS A 56 -18.51 -9.11 -21.55
C LYS A 56 -19.36 -7.83 -21.43
N LEU A 57 -18.75 -6.65 -21.45
CA LEU A 57 -19.39 -5.34 -21.31
C LEU A 57 -19.29 -4.54 -22.62
N PRO A 58 -20.12 -4.82 -23.63
CA PRO A 58 -19.98 -4.25 -24.98
C PRO A 58 -20.20 -2.73 -25.02
N ASN A 59 -21.04 -2.19 -24.13
CA ASN A 59 -21.42 -0.78 -24.09
C ASN A 59 -20.56 0.07 -23.15
N LEU A 60 -19.58 -0.54 -22.44
CA LEU A 60 -18.76 0.15 -21.45
C LEU A 60 -17.88 1.23 -22.09
N LYS A 61 -17.97 2.45 -21.58
CA LYS A 61 -17.25 3.64 -22.05
C LYS A 61 -16.34 4.24 -20.98
N LEU A 62 -16.71 4.09 -19.71
CA LEU A 62 -16.00 4.68 -18.57
C LEU A 62 -15.91 3.69 -17.42
N ILE A 63 -14.71 3.58 -16.85
CA ILE A 63 -14.47 2.91 -15.56
C ILE A 63 -14.02 3.98 -14.57
N VAL A 64 -14.65 4.02 -13.41
CA VAL A 64 -14.26 4.88 -12.29
C VAL A 64 -13.87 3.98 -11.13
N THR A 65 -12.59 4.02 -10.73
CA THR A 65 -12.18 3.39 -9.47
C THR A 65 -12.15 4.45 -8.37
N LEU A 66 -12.79 4.16 -7.24
CA LEU A 66 -12.88 5.05 -6.08
C LEU A 66 -11.60 5.03 -5.23
N SER A 67 -10.50 4.60 -5.82
CA SER A 67 -9.19 4.42 -5.20
C SER A 67 -8.11 5.21 -5.95
N THR A 68 -6.96 5.41 -5.31
CA THR A 68 -5.77 5.95 -5.97
C THR A 68 -5.12 4.89 -6.88
N GLY A 69 -4.99 3.65 -6.40
CA GLY A 69 -4.46 2.52 -7.17
C GLY A 69 -5.48 2.01 -8.20
N PHE A 70 -5.00 1.55 -9.35
CA PHE A 70 -5.81 1.04 -10.45
C PHE A 70 -5.22 -0.24 -11.09
N ASP A 71 -4.37 -0.93 -10.37
CA ASP A 71 -3.68 -2.16 -10.79
C ASP A 71 -4.63 -3.36 -10.99
N HIS A 72 -5.85 -3.30 -10.45
CA HIS A 72 -6.93 -4.26 -10.65
C HIS A 72 -7.68 -4.10 -12.00
N ILE A 73 -7.32 -3.07 -12.81
CA ILE A 73 -7.97 -2.75 -14.10
C ILE A 73 -6.98 -3.02 -15.25
N ASP A 74 -7.41 -3.79 -16.27
CA ASP A 74 -6.63 -4.00 -17.50
C ASP A 74 -6.64 -2.76 -18.40
N LEU A 75 -5.70 -1.85 -18.16
CA LEU A 75 -5.56 -0.61 -18.94
C LEU A 75 -5.24 -0.86 -20.42
N LYS A 76 -4.61 -2.00 -20.77
CA LYS A 76 -4.30 -2.32 -22.17
C LYS A 76 -5.57 -2.64 -22.95
N GLU A 77 -6.44 -3.45 -22.37
CA GLU A 77 -7.74 -3.75 -22.99
C GLU A 77 -8.65 -2.52 -22.99
N CYS A 78 -8.67 -1.72 -21.92
CA CYS A 78 -9.40 -0.45 -21.91
C CYS A 78 -8.97 0.48 -23.04
N LYS A 79 -7.67 0.67 -23.25
CA LYS A 79 -7.13 1.50 -24.34
C LYS A 79 -7.53 0.98 -25.72
N LYS A 80 -7.43 -0.34 -25.95
CA LYS A 80 -7.82 -0.99 -27.20
C LYS A 80 -9.30 -0.75 -27.54
N ARG A 81 -10.17 -0.79 -26.54
CA ARG A 81 -11.62 -0.59 -26.67
C ARG A 81 -12.06 0.87 -26.50
N LYS A 82 -11.12 1.81 -26.35
CA LYS A 82 -11.38 3.24 -26.12
C LYS A 82 -12.23 3.51 -24.87
N ILE A 83 -12.07 2.70 -23.84
CA ILE A 83 -12.70 2.89 -22.54
C ILE A 83 -11.83 3.84 -21.73
N THR A 84 -12.43 4.92 -21.21
CA THR A 84 -11.76 5.85 -20.31
C THR A 84 -11.67 5.25 -18.92
N VAL A 85 -10.54 5.41 -18.25
CA VAL A 85 -10.38 5.00 -16.85
C VAL A 85 -10.04 6.23 -16.01
N CYS A 86 -10.82 6.46 -14.94
CA CYS A 86 -10.62 7.53 -13.97
C CYS A 86 -10.40 6.93 -12.59
N ASN A 87 -9.53 7.58 -11.81
CA ASN A 87 -9.25 7.23 -10.42
C ASN A 87 -9.37 8.47 -9.52
N VAL A 88 -9.19 8.30 -8.21
CA VAL A 88 -9.12 9.40 -7.24
C VAL A 88 -7.67 9.57 -6.78
N PRO A 89 -6.88 10.45 -7.43
CA PRO A 89 -5.42 10.49 -7.24
C PRO A 89 -4.98 11.11 -5.91
N HIS A 90 -5.82 11.92 -5.27
CA HIS A 90 -5.42 12.79 -4.14
C HIS A 90 -6.47 12.77 -3.01
N TYR A 91 -6.57 11.67 -2.25
CA TYR A 91 -7.44 11.62 -1.07
C TYR A 91 -6.78 11.02 0.17
N GLY A 92 -5.79 10.14 0.00
CA GLY A 92 -5.24 9.34 1.10
C GLY A 92 -3.73 9.44 1.30
N GLU A 93 -3.03 10.38 0.62
CA GLU A 93 -1.57 10.43 0.68
C GLU A 93 -1.05 10.70 2.08
N ASN A 94 -1.69 11.64 2.79
CA ASN A 94 -1.34 11.96 4.17
C ASN A 94 -1.72 10.81 5.11
N THR A 95 -2.92 10.24 4.94
CA THR A 95 -3.44 9.11 5.73
C THR A 95 -2.51 7.91 5.68
N VAL A 96 -2.07 7.49 4.49
CA VAL A 96 -1.14 6.37 4.33
C VAL A 96 0.23 6.70 4.94
N ALA A 97 0.70 7.94 4.82
CA ALA A 97 1.96 8.35 5.44
C ALA A 97 1.88 8.34 6.98
N GLU A 98 0.75 8.76 7.55
CA GLU A 98 0.49 8.67 8.99
C GLU A 98 0.42 7.21 9.45
N HIS A 99 -0.28 6.35 8.70
CA HIS A 99 -0.33 4.91 9.00
C HIS A 99 1.04 4.25 8.92
N THR A 100 1.88 4.64 7.95
CA THR A 100 3.28 4.23 7.87
C THR A 100 4.01 4.52 9.18
N PHE A 101 3.85 5.73 9.74
CA PHE A 101 4.47 6.09 11.02
C PHE A 101 3.80 5.43 12.22
N ALA A 102 2.50 5.13 12.17
CA ALA A 102 1.84 4.34 13.21
C ALA A 102 2.47 2.94 13.30
N LEU A 103 2.73 2.28 12.18
CA LEU A 103 3.44 0.99 12.11
C LEU A 103 4.89 1.10 12.61
N ILE A 104 5.63 2.13 12.18
CA ILE A 104 6.99 2.40 12.65
C ILE A 104 7.01 2.57 14.18
N LEU A 105 6.15 3.42 14.74
CA LEU A 105 6.08 3.70 16.17
C LEU A 105 5.59 2.48 16.97
N ASN A 106 4.65 1.72 16.43
CA ASN A 106 4.20 0.47 17.03
C ASN A 106 5.35 -0.52 17.23
N LEU A 107 6.20 -0.68 16.21
CA LEU A 107 7.37 -1.56 16.28
C LEU A 107 8.48 -0.99 17.17
N THR A 108 8.84 0.28 16.99
CA THR A 108 9.98 0.90 17.67
C THR A 108 9.71 1.17 19.15
N ARG A 109 8.45 1.37 19.55
CA ARG A 109 8.03 1.59 20.95
C ARG A 109 7.38 0.37 21.59
N MET A 110 7.30 -0.77 20.89
CA MET A 110 6.68 -2.01 21.36
C MET A 110 5.22 -1.82 21.86
N ILE A 111 4.45 -0.94 21.19
CA ILE A 111 3.12 -0.52 21.68
C ILE A 111 2.16 -1.72 21.79
N HIS A 112 2.12 -2.57 20.76
CA HIS A 112 1.28 -3.76 20.74
C HIS A 112 1.59 -4.72 21.90
N LYS A 113 2.88 -4.96 22.19
CA LYS A 113 3.29 -5.85 23.30
C LYS A 113 2.95 -5.26 24.67
N ALA A 114 3.17 -3.95 24.84
CA ALA A 114 2.83 -3.25 26.07
C ALA A 114 1.31 -3.27 26.32
N TYR A 115 0.53 -3.02 25.28
CA TYR A 115 -0.94 -3.07 25.33
C TYR A 115 -1.45 -4.47 25.71
N GLU A 116 -1.00 -5.53 25.02
CA GLU A 116 -1.40 -6.91 25.32
C GLU A 116 -1.09 -7.31 26.76
N ARG A 117 0.08 -6.93 27.27
CA ARG A 117 0.46 -7.19 28.68
C ARG A 117 -0.46 -6.47 29.65
N THR A 118 -0.69 -5.17 29.42
CA THR A 118 -1.54 -4.35 30.29
C THR A 118 -2.96 -4.92 30.36
N VAL A 119 -3.52 -5.35 29.24
CA VAL A 119 -4.85 -6.01 29.20
C VAL A 119 -4.89 -7.31 30.02
N ARG A 120 -3.77 -8.02 30.09
CA ARG A 120 -3.64 -9.26 30.92
C ARG A 120 -3.23 -8.99 32.37
N GLY A 121 -3.10 -7.71 32.79
CA GLY A 121 -2.67 -7.34 34.13
C GLY A 121 -1.17 -7.50 34.40
N ASP A 122 -0.36 -7.71 33.35
CA ASP A 122 1.10 -7.78 33.45
C ASP A 122 1.70 -6.39 33.17
N PHE A 123 2.27 -5.76 34.18
CA PHE A 123 2.93 -4.45 34.14
C PHE A 123 4.45 -4.54 34.04
N SER A 124 5.01 -5.73 33.76
CA SER A 124 6.44 -5.92 33.56
C SER A 124 6.96 -5.13 32.35
N ILE A 125 8.10 -4.49 32.51
CA ILE A 125 8.79 -3.75 31.44
C ILE A 125 9.83 -4.61 30.70
N GLU A 126 10.03 -5.85 31.10
CA GLU A 126 11.02 -6.74 30.50
C GLU A 126 10.72 -6.97 29.00
N GLY A 127 11.73 -6.80 28.14
CA GLY A 127 11.59 -6.96 26.69
C GLY A 127 10.77 -5.86 25.98
N LEU A 128 10.40 -4.77 26.70
CA LEU A 128 9.73 -3.59 26.10
C LEU A 128 10.72 -2.45 25.76
N ARG A 129 12.03 -2.74 25.77
CA ARG A 129 13.03 -1.76 25.37
C ARG A 129 12.90 -1.44 23.87
N GLY A 130 12.43 -0.23 23.60
CA GLY A 130 12.30 0.30 22.22
C GLY A 130 13.57 1.02 21.76
N ILE A 131 13.47 1.62 20.57
CA ILE A 131 14.49 2.48 19.96
C ILE A 131 13.88 3.85 19.63
N ASP A 132 14.68 4.90 19.73
CA ASP A 132 14.29 6.23 19.31
C ASP A 132 14.50 6.41 17.80
N LEU A 133 13.66 7.22 17.15
CA LEU A 133 13.77 7.53 15.73
C LEU A 133 14.78 8.63 15.45
N GLN A 134 15.01 9.54 16.42
CA GLN A 134 15.97 10.63 16.29
C GLN A 134 17.36 10.10 15.89
N GLY A 135 17.94 10.70 14.85
CA GLY A 135 19.24 10.31 14.33
C GLY A 135 19.29 8.99 13.55
N LYS A 136 18.22 8.18 13.54
CA LYS A 136 18.12 6.98 12.71
C LYS A 136 17.93 7.35 11.24
N THR A 137 18.31 6.45 10.36
CA THR A 137 18.15 6.64 8.91
C THR A 137 16.92 5.88 8.41
N ILE A 138 16.01 6.61 7.76
CA ILE A 138 14.93 6.00 6.99
C ILE A 138 15.24 6.03 5.49
N GLY A 139 15.12 4.88 4.83
CA GLY A 139 15.18 4.73 3.39
C GLY A 139 13.78 4.73 2.78
N VAL A 140 13.44 5.76 2.04
CA VAL A 140 12.12 5.88 1.39
C VAL A 140 12.23 5.44 -0.06
N VAL A 141 11.57 4.35 -0.42
CA VAL A 141 11.53 3.80 -1.77
C VAL A 141 10.27 4.31 -2.47
N GLY A 142 10.43 5.26 -3.38
CA GLY A 142 9.36 6.02 -4.02
C GLY A 142 9.10 7.37 -3.34
N THR A 143 9.22 8.46 -4.10
CA THR A 143 9.05 9.85 -3.62
C THR A 143 7.83 10.53 -4.25
N GLY A 144 6.83 9.73 -4.62
CA GLY A 144 5.54 10.18 -5.12
C GLY A 144 4.70 10.88 -4.06
N SER A 145 3.39 10.91 -4.24
CA SER A 145 2.46 11.62 -3.35
C SER A 145 2.56 11.18 -1.89
N ILE A 146 2.65 9.87 -1.61
CA ILE A 146 2.77 9.34 -0.24
C ILE A 146 4.20 9.53 0.28
N GLY A 147 5.22 9.10 -0.48
CA GLY A 147 6.61 9.14 -0.01
C GLY A 147 7.10 10.53 0.39
N LYS A 148 6.65 11.61 -0.28
CA LYS A 148 6.95 12.99 0.13
C LYS A 148 6.37 13.34 1.51
N HIS A 149 5.20 12.82 1.88
CA HIS A 149 4.60 13.01 3.20
C HIS A 149 5.36 12.22 4.27
N VAL A 150 5.73 10.96 3.97
CA VAL A 150 6.59 10.14 4.84
C VAL A 150 7.92 10.84 5.12
N ILE A 151 8.56 11.43 4.11
CA ILE A 151 9.79 12.21 4.27
C ILE A 151 9.58 13.40 5.22
N ARG A 152 8.47 14.15 5.06
CA ARG A 152 8.17 15.30 5.97
C ARG A 152 8.00 14.85 7.40
N ILE A 153 7.26 13.78 7.65
CA ILE A 153 7.04 13.24 9.00
C ILE A 153 8.37 12.75 9.58
N ALA A 154 9.19 12.03 8.78
CA ALA A 154 10.52 11.58 9.20
C ALA A 154 11.42 12.73 9.62
N LYS A 155 11.39 13.85 8.89
CA LYS A 155 12.14 15.07 9.25
C LYS A 155 11.64 15.68 10.56
N GLY A 156 10.34 15.60 10.85
CA GLY A 156 9.77 16.01 12.14
C GLY A 156 10.27 15.17 13.31
N PHE A 157 10.61 13.89 13.08
CA PHE A 157 11.28 13.03 14.06
C PHE A 157 12.80 13.16 14.07
N GLU A 158 13.36 14.15 13.39
CA GLU A 158 14.82 14.38 13.29
C GLU A 158 15.60 13.18 12.72
N MET A 159 14.95 12.41 11.84
CA MET A 159 15.58 11.30 11.15
C MET A 159 16.49 11.77 10.00
N ASN A 160 17.53 10.99 9.71
CA ASN A 160 18.24 11.07 8.45
C ASN A 160 17.39 10.41 7.35
N VAL A 161 17.19 11.11 6.24
CA VAL A 161 16.35 10.59 5.14
C VAL A 161 17.19 10.40 3.89
N VAL A 162 17.19 9.18 3.36
CA VAL A 162 17.68 8.85 2.02
C VAL A 162 16.51 8.30 1.21
N ALA A 163 16.50 8.55 -0.10
CA ALA A 163 15.41 8.09 -0.96
C ALA A 163 15.93 7.49 -2.26
N PHE A 164 15.18 6.53 -2.76
CA PHE A 164 15.35 5.97 -4.10
C PHE A 164 14.09 6.19 -4.92
N ASP A 165 14.24 6.68 -6.12
CA ASP A 165 13.18 6.80 -7.11
C ASP A 165 13.77 6.74 -8.52
N VAL A 166 13.02 6.18 -9.46
CA VAL A 166 13.38 6.19 -10.90
C VAL A 166 13.21 7.58 -11.50
N MET A 167 12.30 8.40 -10.94
CA MET A 167 12.04 9.78 -11.33
C MET A 167 12.50 10.76 -10.22
N LYS A 168 13.77 11.12 -10.24
CA LYS A 168 14.35 12.00 -9.22
C LYS A 168 13.88 13.45 -9.37
N ASN A 169 13.38 14.03 -8.28
CA ASN A 169 13.03 15.46 -8.18
C ASN A 169 14.01 16.17 -7.23
N ASN A 170 15.10 16.69 -7.79
CA ASN A 170 16.14 17.34 -7.00
C ASN A 170 15.68 18.63 -6.31
N LYS A 171 14.66 19.33 -6.85
CA LYS A 171 14.07 20.50 -6.21
C LYS A 171 13.32 20.08 -4.93
N LEU A 172 12.57 19.00 -5.00
CA LEU A 172 11.89 18.40 -3.83
C LEU A 172 12.91 17.95 -2.78
N ALA A 173 13.99 17.27 -3.21
CA ALA A 173 15.05 16.80 -2.32
C ALA A 173 15.70 17.97 -1.53
N LYS A 174 16.02 19.06 -2.21
CA LYS A 174 16.57 20.27 -1.58
C LYS A 174 15.56 20.90 -0.61
N MET A 175 14.28 20.97 -1.01
CA MET A 175 13.22 21.60 -0.21
C MET A 175 12.95 20.83 1.08
N LEU A 176 12.92 19.49 1.02
CA LEU A 176 12.63 18.62 2.17
C LEU A 176 13.89 18.14 2.91
N GLY A 177 15.08 18.48 2.46
CA GLY A 177 16.34 18.15 3.12
C GLY A 177 16.67 16.66 3.13
N PHE A 178 16.47 15.95 2.02
CA PHE A 178 16.86 14.55 1.85
C PHE A 178 17.80 14.36 0.65
N LYS A 179 18.38 13.16 0.52
CA LYS A 179 19.26 12.82 -0.60
C LYS A 179 18.71 11.64 -1.39
N TYR A 180 18.73 11.75 -2.73
CA TYR A 180 18.56 10.59 -3.59
C TYR A 180 19.85 9.77 -3.64
N VAL A 181 19.70 8.47 -3.47
CA VAL A 181 20.78 7.47 -3.52
C VAL A 181 20.38 6.32 -4.46
N ASP A 182 21.29 5.41 -4.76
CA ASP A 182 20.93 4.16 -5.41
C ASP A 182 20.24 3.19 -4.43
N PHE A 183 19.54 2.21 -4.98
CA PHE A 183 18.73 1.27 -4.19
C PHE A 183 19.59 0.44 -3.22
N GLU A 184 20.77 0.01 -3.66
CA GLU A 184 21.67 -0.78 -2.82
C GLU A 184 22.23 0.03 -1.66
N TYR A 185 22.61 1.29 -1.91
CA TYR A 185 23.05 2.21 -0.86
C TYR A 185 21.93 2.42 0.18
N LEU A 186 20.70 2.63 -0.28
CA LEU A 186 19.54 2.79 0.60
C LEU A 186 19.39 1.58 1.52
N LEU A 187 19.40 0.36 0.97
CA LEU A 187 19.27 -0.87 1.76
C LEU A 187 20.38 -0.99 2.81
N LYS A 188 21.63 -0.75 2.44
CA LYS A 188 22.82 -0.88 3.33
C LYS A 188 22.86 0.14 4.46
N ASN A 189 22.26 1.32 4.27
CA ASN A 189 22.43 2.44 5.20
C ASN A 189 21.18 2.81 5.99
N SER A 190 20.03 2.17 5.72
CA SER A 190 18.78 2.48 6.41
C SER A 190 18.55 1.57 7.62
N ASP A 191 18.13 2.17 8.73
CA ASP A 191 17.63 1.45 9.91
C ASP A 191 16.17 1.04 9.70
N ILE A 192 15.43 1.83 8.90
CA ILE A 192 14.05 1.57 8.50
C ILE A 192 13.96 1.72 6.99
N VAL A 193 13.34 0.77 6.29
CA VAL A 193 13.04 0.85 4.85
C VAL A 193 11.53 0.88 4.67
N SER A 194 11.02 1.88 3.95
CA SER A 194 9.58 2.07 3.71
C SER A 194 9.29 2.16 2.21
N LEU A 195 8.30 1.37 1.76
CA LEU A 195 7.97 1.19 0.34
C LEU A 195 6.75 2.03 -0.04
N HIS A 196 6.89 2.85 -1.09
CA HIS A 196 5.85 3.74 -1.62
C HIS A 196 5.87 3.79 -3.16
N VAL A 197 6.20 2.67 -3.79
CA VAL A 197 6.23 2.51 -5.25
C VAL A 197 5.00 1.72 -5.74
N PRO A 198 4.55 1.94 -6.98
CA PRO A 198 3.49 1.12 -7.57
C PRO A 198 4.00 -0.31 -7.81
N TYR A 199 3.07 -1.27 -7.75
CA TYR A 199 3.35 -2.65 -8.13
C TYR A 199 3.26 -2.81 -9.65
N ASN A 200 4.33 -3.36 -10.23
CA ASN A 200 4.42 -3.70 -11.63
C ASN A 200 5.53 -4.74 -11.85
N LYS A 201 5.77 -5.16 -13.10
CA LYS A 201 6.79 -6.18 -13.41
C LYS A 201 8.20 -5.83 -12.92
N SER A 202 8.57 -4.55 -12.85
CA SER A 202 9.90 -4.12 -12.42
C SER A 202 10.03 -3.96 -10.91
N THR A 203 8.91 -3.89 -10.18
CA THR A 203 8.87 -3.76 -8.73
C THR A 203 8.38 -5.03 -8.03
N HIS A 204 7.91 -6.03 -8.80
CA HIS A 204 7.56 -7.34 -8.26
C HIS A 204 8.77 -7.95 -7.56
N HIS A 205 8.59 -8.34 -6.28
CA HIS A 205 9.62 -8.90 -5.41
C HIS A 205 10.92 -8.08 -5.39
N MET A 206 10.80 -6.74 -5.47
CA MET A 206 11.99 -5.89 -5.37
C MET A 206 12.72 -6.02 -4.02
N ILE A 207 12.01 -6.51 -3.00
CA ILE A 207 12.55 -6.93 -1.71
C ILE A 207 12.54 -8.47 -1.70
N ASP A 208 13.52 -9.05 -2.31
CA ASP A 208 13.82 -10.48 -2.32
C ASP A 208 14.91 -10.83 -1.27
N SER A 209 15.31 -12.08 -1.20
CA SER A 209 16.37 -12.56 -0.29
C SER A 209 17.69 -11.81 -0.49
N LYS A 210 18.04 -11.38 -1.73
CA LYS A 210 19.26 -10.63 -2.01
C LYS A 210 19.17 -9.21 -1.48
N ALA A 211 18.01 -8.56 -1.64
CA ALA A 211 17.75 -7.23 -1.10
C ALA A 211 17.83 -7.26 0.44
N ILE A 212 17.16 -8.22 1.09
CA ILE A 212 17.19 -8.39 2.55
C ILE A 212 18.61 -8.64 3.05
N SER A 213 19.40 -9.49 2.37
CA SER A 213 20.79 -9.74 2.78
C SER A 213 21.66 -8.48 2.82
N LYS A 214 21.34 -7.47 2.01
CA LYS A 214 22.04 -6.18 1.95
C LYS A 214 21.61 -5.18 3.01
N MET A 215 20.45 -5.39 3.66
CA MET A 215 19.96 -4.49 4.70
C MET A 215 20.84 -4.54 5.95
N LYS A 216 20.72 -3.56 6.82
CA LYS A 216 21.35 -3.61 8.14
C LYS A 216 20.79 -4.78 8.97
N GLU A 217 21.60 -5.30 9.88
CA GLU A 217 21.11 -6.22 10.91
C GLU A 217 20.07 -5.54 11.77
N GLY A 218 18.94 -6.21 11.98
CA GLY A 218 17.84 -5.68 12.77
C GLY A 218 17.08 -4.54 12.12
N ALA A 219 17.24 -4.30 10.81
CA ALA A 219 16.49 -3.28 10.10
C ALA A 219 14.97 -3.54 10.13
N ILE A 220 14.19 -2.47 10.14
CA ILE A 220 12.73 -2.55 10.10
C ILE A 220 12.24 -2.37 8.66
N MET A 221 11.34 -3.25 8.23
CA MET A 221 10.68 -3.19 6.93
C MET A 221 9.23 -2.68 7.08
N ILE A 222 8.86 -1.66 6.30
CA ILE A 222 7.49 -1.12 6.27
C ILE A 222 6.95 -1.20 4.85
N ASN A 223 5.75 -1.76 4.70
CA ASN A 223 5.05 -1.82 3.42
C ASN A 223 3.58 -1.43 3.58
N THR A 224 3.24 -0.24 3.12
CA THR A 224 1.87 0.29 3.02
C THR A 224 1.47 0.52 1.55
N ALA A 225 2.17 -0.11 0.61
CA ALA A 225 1.95 0.07 -0.82
C ALA A 225 1.23 -1.13 -1.45
N ARG A 226 1.94 -2.23 -1.72
CA ARG A 226 1.38 -3.47 -2.30
C ARG A 226 2.15 -4.68 -1.79
N GLY A 227 1.46 -5.77 -1.44
CA GLY A 227 2.07 -6.99 -0.89
C GLY A 227 3.16 -7.58 -1.79
N GLY A 228 2.89 -7.72 -3.07
CA GLY A 228 3.84 -8.32 -4.02
C GLY A 228 5.14 -7.53 -4.29
N LEU A 229 5.39 -6.41 -3.60
CA LEU A 229 6.70 -5.74 -3.60
C LEU A 229 7.73 -6.52 -2.78
N ILE A 230 7.29 -7.32 -1.83
CA ILE A 230 8.13 -8.12 -0.93
C ILE A 230 7.86 -9.60 -1.23
N GLU A 231 8.92 -10.36 -1.41
CA GLU A 231 8.84 -11.82 -1.42
C GLU A 231 8.60 -12.32 0.00
N THR A 232 7.39 -12.84 0.27
CA THR A 232 6.95 -13.22 1.62
C THR A 232 7.88 -14.23 2.27
N SER A 233 8.36 -15.23 1.53
CA SER A 233 9.31 -16.23 2.01
C SER A 233 10.64 -15.62 2.46
N ALA A 234 11.16 -14.65 1.71
CA ALA A 234 12.39 -13.95 2.04
C ALA A 234 12.24 -13.08 3.29
N LEU A 235 11.11 -12.39 3.44
CA LEU A 235 10.82 -11.61 4.64
C LEU A 235 10.71 -12.50 5.88
N LEU A 236 9.99 -13.63 5.78
CA LEU A 236 9.86 -14.60 6.87
C LEU A 236 11.23 -15.12 7.33
N GLN A 237 12.07 -15.52 6.38
CA GLN A 237 13.44 -15.95 6.69
C GLN A 237 14.24 -14.82 7.36
N GLY A 238 14.12 -13.59 6.86
CA GLY A 238 14.79 -12.41 7.45
C GLY A 238 14.37 -12.16 8.91
N LEU A 239 13.09 -12.30 9.22
CA LEU A 239 12.55 -12.17 10.58
C LEU A 239 13.05 -13.30 11.49
N GLN A 240 13.01 -14.56 11.02
CA GLN A 240 13.46 -15.74 11.78
C GLN A 240 14.94 -15.69 12.13
N THR A 241 15.77 -15.16 11.24
CA THR A 241 17.22 -15.03 11.47
C THR A 241 17.62 -13.78 12.23
N GLY A 242 16.68 -12.86 12.47
CA GLY A 242 16.97 -11.55 13.09
C GLY A 242 17.60 -10.54 12.13
N LYS A 243 17.81 -10.88 10.86
CA LYS A 243 18.27 -9.95 9.83
C LYS A 243 17.32 -8.78 9.68
N ILE A 244 16.03 -9.05 9.73
CA ILE A 244 14.95 -8.07 9.85
C ILE A 244 14.48 -8.05 11.30
N GLY A 245 14.61 -6.91 11.97
CA GLY A 245 14.23 -6.75 13.37
C GLY A 245 12.73 -6.60 13.61
N GLY A 246 11.96 -6.30 12.56
CA GLY A 246 10.51 -6.18 12.59
C GLY A 246 9.95 -5.79 11.23
N ALA A 247 8.69 -6.14 10.99
CA ALA A 247 7.97 -5.76 9.78
C ALA A 247 6.61 -5.14 10.15
N GLY A 248 6.30 -3.99 9.56
CA GLY A 248 5.00 -3.32 9.62
C GLY A 248 4.34 -3.39 8.24
N LEU A 249 3.31 -4.20 8.12
CA LEU A 249 2.66 -4.51 6.85
C LEU A 249 1.19 -4.11 6.92
N ASP A 250 0.77 -3.25 6.02
CA ASP A 250 -0.64 -2.88 5.79
C ASP A 250 -1.24 -3.73 4.66
N VAL A 251 -0.38 -4.40 3.91
CA VAL A 251 -0.70 -5.19 2.72
C VAL A 251 0.11 -6.49 2.72
N LEU A 252 -0.50 -7.57 2.25
CA LEU A 252 0.15 -8.88 2.15
C LEU A 252 0.16 -9.37 0.70
N GLU A 253 1.14 -10.20 0.37
CA GLU A 253 1.13 -10.93 -0.87
C GLU A 253 -0.08 -11.87 -0.90
N GLU A 254 -0.78 -11.93 -2.03
CA GLU A 254 -1.98 -12.76 -2.20
C GLU A 254 -3.14 -12.50 -1.21
N GLU A 255 -3.30 -11.26 -0.73
CA GLU A 255 -4.39 -10.87 0.17
C GLU A 255 -5.79 -11.40 -0.21
N CYS A 256 -6.05 -11.56 -1.51
CA CYS A 256 -7.33 -12.04 -2.01
C CYS A 256 -7.61 -13.50 -1.63
N SER A 257 -6.58 -14.27 -1.30
CA SER A 257 -6.70 -15.69 -0.89
C SER A 257 -6.96 -15.85 0.62
N ILE A 258 -6.68 -14.83 1.43
CA ILE A 258 -6.76 -14.89 2.89
C ILE A 258 -8.21 -14.71 3.42
N LYS A 259 -9.17 -14.45 2.55
CA LYS A 259 -10.58 -14.20 2.95
C LYS A 259 -11.29 -15.40 3.63
N GLU A 260 -10.75 -16.59 3.53
CA GLU A 260 -11.39 -17.80 4.10
C GLU A 260 -11.13 -17.99 5.60
N GLU A 261 -10.20 -17.27 6.21
CA GLU A 261 -9.91 -17.42 7.65
C GLU A 261 -10.82 -16.61 8.59
N ARG A 262 -11.75 -15.81 8.07
CA ARG A 262 -12.71 -15.05 8.89
C ARG A 262 -13.73 -15.92 9.65
N GLU A 263 -13.82 -17.20 9.35
CA GLU A 263 -14.71 -18.16 10.05
C GLU A 263 -14.04 -18.84 11.25
N LEU A 264 -12.76 -18.58 11.53
CA LEU A 264 -12.00 -19.24 12.61
C LEU A 264 -11.69 -18.34 13.82
N LEU A 265 -12.22 -17.12 13.86
CA LEU A 265 -12.13 -16.20 14.99
C LEU A 265 -13.53 -15.81 15.46
#